data_4fb9a8229faf133813088a15932a3248
#
_entry.id   4fb9a8229faf133813088a15932a3248
#
_cell.length_a   1.000
_cell.length_b   1.000
_cell.length_c   1.000
_cell.angle_alpha   90.00
_cell.angle_beta   90.00
_cell.angle_gamma   90.00
#
_symmetry.space_group_name_H-M   'P 1'
#
loop_
_entity.id
_entity.type
_entity.pdbx_description
1 polymer ?
#
loop_
_entity_poly.entity_id
_entity_poly.type
_entity_poly.pdbx_seq_one_letter_code
_entity_poly.pdbx_strand_id
1 'polypeptide(L)'
;MAKEDDLIEILSQYEYPVFRQGSMSEDEAYPDTFFTFWNTSEDEHSPYDDDTIIVEYNFDIYVYSNDPELAYSLLSDARSKLKKAGWIIMSRGYDVESDQSSHIGRGMAIAYLETLSTNQGGQNNA
;
A
#
# COMPACT_ATOMS: atom_id res chain seq x y z
N MET A 1 14.14 2.86 -6.43
CA MET A 1 13.36 3.03 -5.21
C MET A 1 12.24 2.03 -5.18
N ALA A 2 12.05 1.38 -4.07
CA ALA A 2 11.00 0.39 -3.95
C ALA A 2 9.64 1.05 -3.89
N LYS A 3 8.63 0.39 -4.43
CA LYS A 3 7.27 0.93 -4.38
C LYS A 3 6.76 1.02 -2.96
N GLU A 4 7.29 0.18 -2.08
CA GLU A 4 6.94 0.25 -0.68
C GLU A 4 7.31 1.60 -0.09
N ASP A 5 8.45 2.17 -0.48
CA ASP A 5 8.87 3.48 0.01
C ASP A 5 7.93 4.58 -0.48
N ASP A 6 7.47 4.47 -1.71
CA ASP A 6 6.51 5.43 -2.26
C ASP A 6 5.20 5.38 -1.48
N LEU A 7 4.77 4.17 -1.15
CA LEU A 7 3.55 3.97 -0.39
C LEU A 7 3.67 4.56 1.01
N ILE A 8 4.79 4.31 1.68
CA ILE A 8 5.03 4.83 3.01
C ILE A 8 5.03 6.35 2.98
N GLU A 9 5.62 6.94 1.97
CA GLU A 9 5.66 8.39 1.87
C GLU A 9 4.26 8.98 1.78
N ILE A 10 3.39 8.36 0.99
CA ILE A 10 2.02 8.84 0.85
C ILE A 10 1.26 8.70 2.17
N LEU A 11 1.36 7.54 2.82
CA LEU A 11 0.63 7.30 4.06
C LEU A 11 1.16 8.15 5.21
N SER A 12 2.45 8.49 5.18
CA SER A 12 3.04 9.29 6.24
C SER A 12 2.56 10.73 6.26
N GLN A 13 1.91 11.17 5.18
CA GLN A 13 1.40 12.54 5.13
C GLN A 13 0.29 12.80 6.13
N TYR A 14 -0.33 11.74 6.66
CA TYR A 14 -1.41 11.90 7.63
C TYR A 14 -0.90 12.05 9.06
N GLU A 15 0.41 11.90 9.26
CA GLU A 15 1.05 12.06 10.57
C GLU A 15 0.61 11.03 11.61
N TYR A 16 0.09 9.90 11.17
CA TYR A 16 -0.16 8.74 12.01
C TYR A 16 0.93 7.71 11.74
N PRO A 17 1.26 6.86 12.71
CA PRO A 17 2.29 5.84 12.49
C PRO A 17 1.93 4.92 11.33
N VAL A 18 2.96 4.51 10.60
CA VAL A 18 2.81 3.57 9.48
C VAL A 18 3.76 2.41 9.74
N PHE A 19 3.23 1.21 9.80
CA PHE A 19 4.01 0.02 10.08
C PHE A 19 3.87 -1.00 8.97
N ARG A 20 4.96 -1.71 8.69
CA ARG A 20 4.85 -2.91 7.88
C ARG A 20 4.10 -3.95 8.74
N GLN A 21 3.20 -4.69 8.14
CA GLN A 21 2.43 -5.70 8.86
C GLN A 21 3.38 -6.66 9.59
N GLY A 22 3.14 -6.85 10.87
CA GLY A 22 3.95 -7.73 11.69
C GLY A 22 5.19 -7.12 12.29
N SER A 23 5.47 -5.84 12.01
CA SER A 23 6.68 -5.20 12.53
C SER A 23 6.49 -4.60 13.91
N MET A 24 5.23 -4.50 14.39
CA MET A 24 4.95 -3.94 15.69
C MET A 24 5.22 -4.99 16.76
N SER A 25 5.95 -4.61 17.81
CA SER A 25 6.26 -5.52 18.89
C SER A 25 5.02 -5.87 19.69
N GLU A 26 4.96 -7.09 20.20
CA GLU A 26 3.84 -7.51 21.03
C GLU A 26 3.72 -6.69 22.30
N ASP A 27 4.84 -6.15 22.76
CA ASP A 27 4.86 -5.36 23.98
C ASP A 27 4.52 -3.90 23.76
N GLU A 28 4.42 -3.47 22.52
CA GLU A 28 4.08 -2.09 22.25
C GLU A 28 2.59 -1.86 22.37
N ALA A 29 2.24 -0.72 22.97
CA ALA A 29 0.84 -0.34 23.02
C ALA A 29 0.42 0.12 21.63
N TYR A 30 -0.80 -0.22 21.24
CA TYR A 30 -1.33 0.26 19.97
C TYR A 30 -1.52 1.77 20.01
N PRO A 31 -1.06 2.49 19.00
CA PRO A 31 -1.46 3.88 18.87
C PRO A 31 -2.97 3.97 18.68
N ASP A 32 -3.55 5.13 18.96
CA ASP A 32 -4.99 5.32 18.78
C ASP A 32 -5.40 5.10 17.34
N THR A 33 -4.57 5.54 16.41
CA THR A 33 -4.82 5.40 14.98
C THR A 33 -3.50 5.16 14.28
N PHE A 34 -3.47 4.19 13.38
CA PHE A 34 -2.25 3.90 12.64
C PHE A 34 -2.58 3.11 11.37
N PHE A 35 -1.61 3.12 10.45
CA PHE A 35 -1.69 2.34 9.22
C PHE A 35 -0.77 1.15 9.31
N THR A 36 -1.17 0.03 8.70
CA THR A 36 -0.25 -1.04 8.38
C THR A 36 -0.36 -1.34 6.90
N PHE A 37 0.65 -1.99 6.35
CA PHE A 37 0.61 -2.40 4.96
C PHE A 37 1.31 -3.74 4.81
N TRP A 38 0.98 -4.42 3.73
CA TRP A 38 1.50 -5.74 3.44
C TRP A 38 1.66 -5.89 1.93
N ASN A 39 2.83 -6.31 1.50
CA ASN A 39 3.05 -6.60 0.09
C ASN A 39 2.53 -8.01 -0.17
N THR A 40 1.44 -8.13 -0.93
CA THR A 40 0.83 -9.43 -1.16
C THR A 40 1.51 -10.18 -2.29
N SER A 41 2.01 -9.47 -3.29
CA SER A 41 2.75 -10.09 -4.38
C SER A 41 3.41 -9.05 -5.26
N GLU A 42 4.42 -9.51 -6.01
CA GLU A 42 5.02 -8.76 -7.10
C GLU A 42 5.05 -9.72 -8.27
N ASP A 43 4.40 -9.35 -9.36
CA ASP A 43 4.27 -10.23 -10.51
C ASP A 43 4.85 -9.57 -11.74
N GLU A 44 5.53 -10.37 -12.55
CA GLU A 44 6.16 -9.87 -13.75
C GLU A 44 5.41 -10.37 -14.97
N HIS A 45 5.13 -9.45 -15.90
CA HIS A 45 4.41 -9.77 -17.12
C HIS A 45 5.22 -9.34 -18.33
N SER A 46 5.25 -10.18 -19.34
CA SER A 46 5.93 -9.87 -20.60
C SER A 46 4.91 -10.04 -21.72
N PRO A 47 4.02 -9.08 -21.88
CA PRO A 47 2.93 -9.22 -22.84
C PRO A 47 3.40 -9.33 -24.29
N TYR A 48 4.61 -8.84 -24.56
CA TYR A 48 5.18 -8.95 -25.90
C TYR A 48 6.50 -9.70 -25.77
N ASP A 49 6.92 -10.37 -26.76
CA ASP A 49 8.12 -11.14 -26.70
C ASP A 49 9.37 -10.32 -26.83
N ASP A 50 9.34 -9.07 -26.55
CA ASP A 50 10.49 -8.25 -26.68
C ASP A 50 11.01 -7.84 -25.32
N ASP A 51 11.48 -6.62 -25.21
CA ASP A 51 12.18 -6.15 -24.06
C ASP A 51 11.30 -5.52 -22.99
N THR A 52 10.01 -5.50 -23.21
CA THR A 52 9.12 -4.81 -22.28
C THR A 52 8.66 -5.74 -21.19
N ILE A 53 8.87 -5.32 -19.97
CA ILE A 53 8.43 -6.04 -18.79
C ILE A 53 7.54 -5.11 -17.98
N ILE A 54 6.41 -5.63 -17.54
CA ILE A 54 5.52 -4.89 -16.64
C ILE A 54 5.58 -5.59 -15.29
N VAL A 55 5.90 -4.84 -14.26
CA VAL A 55 5.90 -5.38 -12.90
C VAL A 55 4.66 -4.87 -12.19
N GLU A 56 3.91 -5.78 -11.63
CA GLU A 56 2.69 -5.47 -10.91
C GLU A 56 2.98 -5.64 -9.42
N TYR A 57 2.86 -4.54 -8.67
CA TYR A 57 3.06 -4.55 -7.23
C TYR A 57 1.71 -4.52 -6.55
N ASN A 58 1.44 -5.48 -5.68
CA ASN A 58 0.16 -5.59 -5.00
C ASN A 58 0.34 -5.43 -3.50
N PHE A 59 -0.45 -4.56 -2.92
CA PHE A 59 -0.39 -4.30 -1.48
C PHE A 59 -1.78 -4.27 -0.88
N ASP A 60 -1.86 -4.69 0.37
CA ASP A 60 -3.03 -4.41 1.18
C ASP A 60 -2.66 -3.34 2.18
N ILE A 61 -3.56 -2.40 2.40
CA ILE A 61 -3.37 -1.32 3.36
C ILE A 61 -4.48 -1.40 4.37
N TYR A 62 -4.12 -1.25 5.65
CA TYR A 62 -5.09 -1.31 6.72
C TYR A 62 -4.98 -0.06 7.58
N VAL A 63 -6.12 0.41 8.05
CA VAL A 63 -6.19 1.48 9.05
C VAL A 63 -6.84 0.89 10.28
N TYR A 64 -6.20 1.07 11.42
CA TYR A 64 -6.76 0.67 12.71
C TYR A 64 -6.96 1.91 13.53
N SER A 65 -8.10 2.02 14.19
CA SER A 65 -8.39 3.19 15.00
C SER A 65 -9.39 2.86 16.09
N ASN A 66 -9.28 3.54 17.22
CA ASN A 66 -10.28 3.46 18.25
C ASN A 66 -11.47 4.37 17.93
N ASP A 67 -11.40 5.11 16.82
CA ASP A 67 -12.48 5.95 16.34
C ASP A 67 -12.95 5.42 14.99
N PRO A 68 -14.11 4.75 14.93
CA PRO A 68 -14.57 4.15 13.67
C PRO A 68 -14.73 5.13 12.53
N GLU A 69 -15.23 6.34 12.81
CA GLU A 69 -15.41 7.33 11.76
C GLU A 69 -14.08 7.74 11.17
N LEU A 70 -13.07 7.89 12.02
CA LEU A 70 -11.75 8.26 11.54
C LEU A 70 -11.16 7.16 10.66
N ALA A 71 -11.35 5.90 11.03
CA ALA A 71 -10.87 4.79 10.21
C ALA A 71 -11.47 4.84 8.82
N TYR A 72 -12.77 5.07 8.71
CA TYR A 72 -13.42 5.17 7.41
C TYR A 72 -12.93 6.37 6.61
N SER A 73 -12.84 7.52 7.24
CA SER A 73 -12.46 8.73 6.52
C SER A 73 -11.00 8.70 6.08
N LEU A 74 -10.12 8.16 6.90
CA LEU A 74 -8.72 8.03 6.53
C LEU A 74 -8.53 7.09 5.36
N LEU A 75 -9.20 5.96 5.36
CA LEU A 75 -9.07 5.03 4.26
C LEU A 75 -9.61 5.63 2.97
N SER A 76 -10.72 6.34 3.07
CA SER A 76 -11.30 6.99 1.91
C SER A 76 -10.38 8.06 1.34
N ASP A 77 -9.76 8.86 2.20
CA ASP A 77 -8.85 9.89 1.76
C ASP A 77 -7.57 9.29 1.18
N ALA A 78 -7.05 8.26 1.83
CA ALA A 78 -5.86 7.57 1.34
C ALA A 78 -6.12 6.97 -0.05
N ARG A 79 -7.30 6.41 -0.26
CA ARG A 79 -7.67 5.86 -1.55
C ARG A 79 -7.62 6.94 -2.62
N SER A 80 -8.13 8.12 -2.33
CA SER A 80 -8.08 9.24 -3.28
C SER A 80 -6.65 9.66 -3.59
N LYS A 81 -5.82 9.77 -2.58
CA LYS A 81 -4.43 10.16 -2.77
C LYS A 81 -3.64 9.13 -3.57
N LEU A 82 -3.87 7.87 -3.27
CA LEU A 82 -3.19 6.79 -3.98
C LEU A 82 -3.61 6.77 -5.44
N LYS A 83 -4.90 6.94 -5.69
CA LYS A 83 -5.39 6.96 -7.06
C LYS A 83 -4.76 8.11 -7.84
N LYS A 84 -4.65 9.28 -7.23
CA LYS A 84 -4.03 10.43 -7.87
C LYS A 84 -2.54 10.19 -8.14
N ALA A 85 -1.90 9.38 -7.32
CA ALA A 85 -0.49 9.06 -7.49
C ALA A 85 -0.26 7.91 -8.47
N GLY A 86 -1.32 7.40 -9.10
CA GLY A 86 -1.18 6.38 -10.13
C GLY A 86 -1.46 4.96 -9.67
N TRP A 87 -1.83 4.77 -8.41
CA TRP A 87 -2.16 3.44 -7.93
C TRP A 87 -3.55 3.03 -8.40
N ILE A 88 -3.72 1.74 -8.63
CA ILE A 88 -4.99 1.16 -9.03
C ILE A 88 -5.68 0.66 -7.78
N ILE A 89 -6.93 1.07 -7.59
CA ILE A 89 -7.69 0.64 -6.42
C ILE A 89 -8.41 -0.65 -6.79
N MET A 90 -7.96 -1.75 -6.19
CA MET A 90 -8.52 -3.07 -6.47
C MET A 90 -9.75 -3.36 -5.63
N SER A 91 -9.85 -2.73 -4.46
CA SER A 91 -10.97 -2.91 -3.56
C SER A 91 -11.20 -1.61 -2.82
N ARG A 92 -12.45 -1.15 -2.77
CA ARG A 92 -12.76 0.12 -2.10
C ARG A 92 -12.55 0.06 -0.60
N GLY A 93 -12.80 -1.10 0.00
CA GLY A 93 -12.59 -1.24 1.42
C GLY A 93 -13.37 -2.41 1.97
N TYR A 94 -12.88 -2.93 3.07
CA TYR A 94 -13.50 -4.06 3.76
C TYR A 94 -13.09 -4.00 5.22
N ASP A 95 -13.86 -4.67 6.07
CA ASP A 95 -13.55 -4.74 7.48
C ASP A 95 -12.47 -5.78 7.72
N VAL A 96 -11.55 -5.48 8.63
CA VAL A 96 -10.55 -6.44 9.06
C VAL A 96 -10.60 -6.51 10.58
N GLU A 97 -10.27 -7.67 11.11
CA GLU A 97 -10.25 -7.85 12.55
C GLU A 97 -9.04 -7.17 13.17
N SER A 98 -9.22 -6.64 14.36
CA SER A 98 -8.14 -6.07 15.11
C SER A 98 -7.81 -6.99 16.29
N ASP A 99 -6.52 -7.07 16.62
CA ASP A 99 -6.09 -7.84 17.78
C ASP A 99 -6.49 -7.17 19.09
N GLN A 100 -6.86 -5.90 19.03
CA GLN A 100 -7.26 -5.15 20.20
C GLN A 100 -8.73 -4.81 20.09
N SER A 101 -9.51 -5.17 21.12
CA SER A 101 -10.94 -4.92 21.10
C SER A 101 -11.29 -3.43 21.10
N SER A 102 -10.33 -2.58 21.45
CA SER A 102 -10.54 -1.13 21.45
C SER A 102 -10.48 -0.52 20.05
N HIS A 103 -10.01 -1.28 19.07
CA HIS A 103 -9.78 -0.75 17.71
C HIS A 103 -10.62 -1.49 16.70
N ILE A 104 -11.00 -0.78 15.65
CA ILE A 104 -11.56 -1.43 14.47
C ILE A 104 -10.54 -1.32 13.35
N GLY A 105 -10.65 -2.20 12.37
CA GLY A 105 -9.77 -2.19 11.22
C GLY A 105 -10.54 -2.10 9.93
N ARG A 106 -10.01 -1.34 8.98
CA ARG A 106 -10.51 -1.25 7.62
C ARG A 106 -9.35 -1.45 6.66
N GLY A 107 -9.58 -2.16 5.60
CA GLY A 107 -8.52 -2.44 4.64
C GLY A 107 -8.96 -2.19 3.22
N MET A 108 -7.98 -2.09 2.33
CA MET A 108 -8.22 -2.04 0.90
C MET A 108 -7.03 -2.65 0.18
N ALA A 109 -7.28 -3.11 -1.04
CA ALA A 109 -6.24 -3.68 -1.88
C ALA A 109 -5.91 -2.70 -3.00
N ILE A 110 -4.63 -2.51 -3.27
CA ILE A 110 -4.17 -1.61 -4.31
C ILE A 110 -3.09 -2.29 -5.14
N ALA A 111 -2.87 -1.77 -6.34
CA ALA A 111 -1.83 -2.28 -7.22
C ALA A 111 -1.16 -1.12 -7.95
N TYR A 112 0.08 -1.35 -8.36
CA TYR A 112 0.81 -0.39 -9.18
C TYR A 112 1.49 -1.16 -10.30
N LEU A 113 1.36 -0.65 -11.52
CA LEU A 113 2.01 -1.25 -12.67
C LEU A 113 3.17 -0.37 -13.10
N GLU A 114 4.34 -0.97 -13.18
CA GLU A 114 5.53 -0.25 -13.60
C GLU A 114 6.09 -0.91 -14.85
N THR A 115 6.32 -0.12 -15.89
CA THR A 115 6.86 -0.63 -17.14
C THR A 115 8.37 -0.48 -17.14
N LEU A 116 9.06 -1.57 -17.41
CA LEU A 116 10.51 -1.57 -17.50
C LEU A 116 10.90 -2.02 -18.90
N SER A 117 12.01 -1.50 -19.38
CA SER A 117 12.54 -1.94 -20.67
C SER A 117 13.90 -2.57 -20.43
N THR A 118 14.04 -3.84 -20.74
CA THR A 118 15.27 -4.54 -20.51
C THR A 118 16.33 -4.16 -21.53
N ASN A 119 15.89 -3.55 -22.65
CA ASN A 119 16.80 -3.16 -23.67
C ASN A 119 17.41 -1.82 -23.45
N GLN A 120 16.93 -1.09 -22.48
CA GLN A 120 17.31 0.20 -22.28
C GLN A 120 18.69 0.43 -21.93
N GLY A 121 19.20 -0.43 -21.14
CA GLY A 121 20.54 -0.28 -20.72
C GLY A 121 21.49 -0.22 -21.85
N GLY A 122 21.13 -0.85 -22.86
CA GLY A 122 21.97 -0.85 -23.99
C GLY A 122 21.86 0.34 -24.81
N GLN A 123 20.91 1.02 -24.72
CA GLN A 123 20.74 2.04 -25.51
C GLN A 123 20.62 3.29 -24.99
N ASN A 124 20.65 3.36 -24.29
CA ASN A 124 20.51 4.58 -23.92
C ASN A 124 21.54 5.29 -23.85
N ASN A 125 21.49 4.52 -24.13
CA ASN A 125 21.89 4.81 -24.20
C ASN A 125 22.13 5.14 -24.58
N ALA A 126 22.30 5.05 -24.76
CA ALA A 126 22.39 5.42 -25.10
C ALA A 126 22.50 5.73 -25.10
#